data_482ee27ec0a5bf1796d6eb73ce8a5c35
#
_entry.id   482ee27ec0a5bf1796d6eb73ce8a5c35
#
_cell.length_a   1.000
_cell.length_b   1.000
_cell.length_c   1.000
_cell.angle_alpha   90.00
_cell.angle_beta   90.00
_cell.angle_gamma   90.00
#
_symmetry.space_group_name_H-M   'P 1'
#
loop_
_entity.id
_entity.type
_entity.pdbx_description
1 polymer ?
#
loop_
_entity_poly.entity_id
_entity_poly.type
_entity_poly.pdbx_seq_one_letter_code
_entity_poly.pdbx_strand_id
1 'polypeptide(L)'
;MQLAPRGVRVAGVAPGPIATSIGRHQGLDAEQIDALRTTLIEHVPLRRLGQVDEVAFWITQLARPEAGYTTGVVLPVDGGALVG
;
A
#
# COMPACT_ATOMS: atom_id res chain seq x y z
N MET A 1 -0.47 -8.73 -22.59
CA MET A 1 0.13 -9.61 -21.57
C MET A 1 0.35 -11.01 -22.14
N GLN A 2 1.60 -11.41 -22.25
CA GLN A 2 1.96 -12.69 -22.83
C GLN A 2 1.61 -13.88 -21.94
N LEU A 3 1.49 -13.67 -20.62
CA LEU A 3 1.20 -14.73 -19.65
C LEU A 3 -0.30 -15.02 -19.51
N ALA A 4 -1.15 -14.06 -19.84
CA ALA A 4 -2.59 -14.20 -19.65
C ALA A 4 -3.18 -15.41 -20.41
N PRO A 5 -2.82 -15.68 -21.68
CA PRO A 5 -3.35 -16.85 -22.37
C PRO A 5 -2.94 -18.19 -21.74
N ARG A 6 -1.95 -18.16 -20.85
CA ARG A 6 -1.47 -19.34 -20.12
C ARG A 6 -2.12 -19.49 -18.75
N GLY A 7 -3.11 -18.66 -18.44
CA GLY A 7 -3.79 -18.70 -17.16
C GLY A 7 -3.02 -18.04 -16.01
N VAL A 8 -2.02 -17.21 -16.32
CA VAL A 8 -1.24 -16.52 -15.30
C VAL A 8 -1.71 -15.10 -15.18
N ARG A 9 -2.09 -14.68 -13.97
CA ARG A 9 -2.45 -13.30 -13.65
C ARG A 9 -1.28 -12.60 -12.97
N VAL A 10 -1.11 -11.32 -13.27
CA VAL A 10 -0.11 -10.48 -12.62
C VAL A 10 -0.81 -9.25 -12.06
N ALA A 11 -0.70 -9.06 -10.76
CA ALA A 11 -1.28 -7.92 -10.08
C ALA A 11 -0.33 -7.46 -8.99
N GLY A 12 -0.42 -6.20 -8.63
CA GLY A 12 0.40 -5.64 -7.58
C GLY A 12 -0.37 -4.65 -6.73
N VAL A 13 0.24 -4.25 -5.62
CA VAL A 13 -0.26 -3.15 -4.80
C VAL A 13 0.80 -2.07 -4.70
N ALA A 14 0.36 -0.81 -4.62
CA ALA A 14 1.23 0.33 -4.43
C ALA A 14 0.87 0.97 -3.09
N PRO A 15 1.60 0.64 -2.01
CA PRO A 15 1.31 1.21 -0.69
C PRO A 15 1.67 2.69 -0.64
N GLY A 16 0.85 3.48 0.04
CA GLY A 16 1.19 4.83 0.44
C GLY A 16 1.88 4.85 1.81
N PRO A 17 1.70 5.93 2.59
CA PRO A 17 2.29 6.02 3.93
C PRO A 17 1.70 4.98 4.87
N ILE A 18 2.53 4.03 5.29
CA ILE A 18 2.13 2.90 6.13
C ILE A 18 2.88 2.98 7.47
N ALA A 19 2.19 2.68 8.55
CA ALA A 19 2.77 2.65 9.88
C ALA A 19 3.72 1.47 10.01
N THR A 20 5.03 1.73 9.88
CA THR A 20 6.09 0.75 9.99
C THR A 20 7.17 1.26 10.95
N SER A 21 8.15 0.42 11.24
CA SER A 21 9.29 0.78 12.07
C SER A 21 10.47 1.38 11.28
N ILE A 22 10.25 1.76 10.02
CA ILE A 22 11.35 2.19 9.14
C ILE A 22 12.08 3.43 9.67
N GLY A 23 11.36 4.36 10.31
CA GLY A 23 11.98 5.54 10.90
C GLY A 23 12.99 5.21 11.99
N ARG A 24 12.70 4.18 12.81
CA ARG A 24 13.66 3.68 13.82
C ARG A 24 14.87 3.06 13.16
N HIS A 25 14.67 2.33 12.08
CA HIS A 25 15.76 1.71 11.34
C HIS A 25 16.66 2.74 10.66
N GLN A 26 16.13 3.94 10.40
CA GLN A 26 16.90 5.05 9.86
C GLN A 26 17.58 5.89 10.95
N GLY A 27 17.47 5.50 12.21
CA GLY A 27 18.12 6.19 13.33
C GLY A 27 17.40 7.45 13.79
N LEU A 28 16.14 7.65 13.42
CA LEU A 28 15.37 8.80 13.88
C LEU A 28 14.93 8.61 15.34
N ASP A 29 14.93 9.70 16.11
CA ASP A 29 14.39 9.67 17.45
C ASP A 29 12.86 9.77 17.44
N ALA A 30 12.23 9.62 18.61
CA ALA A 30 10.77 9.63 18.73
C ALA A 30 10.13 10.93 18.25
N GLU A 31 10.78 12.06 18.51
CA GLU A 31 10.28 13.36 18.10
C GLU A 31 10.35 13.56 16.59
N GLN A 32 11.44 13.11 15.97
CA GLN A 32 11.60 13.14 14.52
C GLN A 32 10.62 12.22 13.81
N ILE A 33 10.36 11.05 14.36
CA ILE A 33 9.38 10.10 13.83
C ILE A 33 7.98 10.71 13.89
N ASP A 34 7.63 11.35 14.99
CA ASP A 34 6.32 11.99 15.16
C ASP A 34 6.12 13.13 14.18
N ALA A 35 7.14 13.96 13.98
CA ALA A 35 7.10 15.06 13.01
C ALA A 35 6.93 14.56 11.58
N LEU A 36 7.64 13.49 11.21
CA LEU A 36 7.51 12.87 9.90
C LEU A 36 6.10 12.31 9.70
N ARG A 37 5.58 11.63 10.71
CA ARG A 37 4.23 11.07 10.67
C ARG A 37 3.17 12.14 10.43
N THR A 38 3.26 13.27 11.14
CA THR A 38 2.35 14.39 10.98
C THR A 38 2.38 14.93 9.55
N THR A 39 3.58 15.10 8.99
CA THR A 39 3.76 15.57 7.62
C THR A 39 3.13 14.61 6.62
N LEU A 40 3.34 13.31 6.78
CA LEU A 40 2.78 12.30 5.89
C LEU A 40 1.25 12.29 5.93
N ILE A 41 0.67 12.38 7.12
CA ILE A 41 -0.78 12.37 7.31
C ILE A 41 -1.45 13.56 6.62
N GLU A 42 -0.81 14.72 6.60
CA GLU A 42 -1.35 15.91 5.93
C GLU A 42 -1.57 15.69 4.43
N HIS A 43 -0.81 14.79 3.82
CA HIS A 43 -0.89 14.52 2.39
C HIS A 43 -1.82 13.34 2.04
N VAL A 44 -2.44 12.74 3.05
CA VAL A 44 -3.35 11.59 2.85
C VAL A 44 -4.79 12.04 3.04
N PRO A 45 -5.66 11.95 2.02
CA PRO A 45 -7.07 12.34 2.15
C PRO A 45 -7.79 11.66 3.30
N LEU A 46 -7.50 10.39 3.60
CA LEU A 46 -8.11 9.71 4.75
C LEU A 46 -7.52 10.13 6.09
N ARG A 47 -6.49 10.99 6.09
CA ARG A 47 -5.93 11.62 7.28
C ARG A 47 -5.39 10.65 8.32
N ARG A 48 -4.82 9.56 7.89
CA ARG A 48 -4.14 8.61 8.76
C ARG A 48 -3.12 7.80 7.97
N LEU A 49 -2.19 7.19 8.66
CA LEU A 49 -1.32 6.18 8.06
C LEU A 49 -2.13 4.89 7.87
N GLY A 50 -1.84 4.15 6.81
CA GLY A 50 -2.36 2.80 6.67
C GLY A 50 -1.65 1.85 7.62
N GLN A 51 -2.27 0.71 7.87
CA GLN A 51 -1.68 -0.36 8.64
C GLN A 51 -1.14 -1.45 7.71
N VAL A 52 -0.12 -2.17 8.16
CA VAL A 52 0.46 -3.28 7.39
C VAL A 52 -0.63 -4.27 6.97
N ASP A 53 -1.57 -4.56 7.87
CA ASP A 53 -2.67 -5.49 7.60
C ASP A 53 -3.59 -5.01 6.48
N GLU A 54 -3.72 -3.70 6.28
CA GLU A 54 -4.56 -3.16 5.21
C GLU A 54 -3.93 -3.39 3.83
N VAL A 55 -2.61 -3.39 3.76
CA VAL A 55 -1.88 -3.75 2.53
C VAL A 55 -1.95 -5.25 2.31
N ALA A 56 -1.67 -6.04 3.35
CA ALA A 56 -1.70 -7.49 3.28
C ALA A 56 -3.07 -8.02 2.86
N PHE A 57 -4.15 -7.37 3.31
CA PHE A 57 -5.51 -7.73 2.91
C PHE A 57 -5.65 -7.73 1.37
N TRP A 58 -5.21 -6.66 0.72
CA TRP A 58 -5.37 -6.57 -0.74
C TRP A 58 -4.46 -7.53 -1.49
N ILE A 59 -3.26 -7.79 -0.98
CA ILE A 59 -2.37 -8.80 -1.58
C ILE A 59 -3.06 -10.16 -1.57
N THR A 60 -3.66 -10.55 -0.45
CA THR A 60 -4.35 -11.83 -0.33
C THR A 60 -5.62 -11.88 -1.17
N GLN A 61 -6.40 -10.80 -1.23
CA GLN A 61 -7.62 -10.76 -2.04
C GLN A 61 -7.32 -10.89 -3.52
N LEU A 62 -6.28 -10.20 -4.01
CA LEU A 62 -5.90 -10.29 -5.42
C LEU A 62 -5.41 -11.68 -5.81
N ALA A 63 -4.90 -12.45 -4.86
CA ALA A 63 -4.44 -13.82 -5.09
C ALA A 63 -5.56 -14.86 -5.10
N ARG A 64 -6.78 -14.50 -4.68
CA ARG A 64 -7.89 -15.45 -4.57
C ARG A 64 -8.44 -15.82 -5.94
N PRO A 65 -8.98 -17.05 -6.08
CA PRO A 65 -9.66 -17.45 -7.33
C PRO A 65 -10.80 -16.52 -7.74
N GLU A 66 -11.47 -15.90 -6.76
CA GLU A 66 -12.56 -14.96 -7.02
C GLU A 66 -12.10 -13.70 -7.75
N ALA A 67 -10.81 -13.36 -7.67
CA ALA A 67 -10.22 -12.26 -8.43
C ALA A 67 -9.76 -12.72 -9.84
N GLY A 68 -10.23 -13.85 -10.32
CA GLY A 68 -9.74 -14.53 -11.51
C GLY A 68 -9.87 -13.75 -12.81
N TYR A 69 -10.73 -12.75 -12.87
CA TYR A 69 -10.91 -11.93 -14.08
C TYR A 69 -10.11 -10.61 -14.00
N THR A 70 -9.22 -10.48 -13.02
CA THR A 70 -8.40 -9.28 -12.78
C THR A 70 -6.94 -9.58 -13.03
N THR A 71 -6.34 -8.87 -13.97
CA THR A 71 -4.91 -8.99 -14.27
C THR A 71 -4.38 -7.66 -14.81
N GLY A 72 -3.09 -7.46 -14.75
CA GLY A 72 -2.45 -6.24 -15.24
C GLY A 72 -2.73 -5.00 -14.39
N VAL A 73 -3.20 -5.18 -13.17
CA VAL A 73 -3.61 -4.07 -12.29
C VAL A 73 -2.52 -3.80 -11.25
N VAL A 74 -2.36 -2.51 -10.93
CA VAL A 74 -1.65 -2.08 -9.72
C VAL A 74 -2.64 -1.29 -8.89
N LEU A 75 -2.97 -1.80 -7.72
CA LEU A 75 -3.97 -1.21 -6.84
C LEU A 75 -3.30 -0.31 -5.79
N PRO A 76 -3.57 1.00 -5.81
CA PRO A 76 -3.06 1.87 -4.74
C PRO A 76 -3.75 1.58 -3.42
N VAL A 77 -2.96 1.41 -2.35
CA VAL A 77 -3.44 1.25 -0.98
C VAL A 77 -2.83 2.39 -0.18
N ASP A 78 -3.37 3.58 -0.36
CA ASP A 78 -2.68 4.83 -0.01
C ASP A 78 -3.59 5.89 0.64
N GLY A 79 -4.79 5.51 1.04
CA GLY A 79 -5.73 6.46 1.64
C GLY A 79 -6.14 7.60 0.71
N GLY A 80 -5.96 7.44 -0.60
CA GLY A 80 -6.29 8.44 -1.60
C GLY A 80 -5.15 9.38 -1.96
N ALA A 81 -3.93 9.13 -1.50
CA ALA A 81 -2.80 10.05 -1.70
C ALA A 81 -2.52 10.34 -3.18
N LEU A 82 -2.72 9.37 -4.07
CA LEU A 82 -2.49 9.56 -5.50
C LEU A 82 -3.52 10.47 -6.18
N VAL A 83 -4.74 10.51 -5.65
CA VAL A 83 -5.84 11.28 -6.25
C VAL A 83 -6.22 12.51 -5.42
N GLY A 84 -5.68 12.61 -4.22
CA GLY A 84 -5.87 13.76 -3.36
C GLY A 84 -4.82 14.82 -3.58
#